data_5295fb2550597831df3e2ce053641b6c
#
_entry.id   5295fb2550597831df3e2ce053641b6c
#
_cell.length_a   1.000
_cell.length_b   1.000
_cell.length_c   1.000
_cell.angle_alpha   90.00
_cell.angle_beta   90.00
_cell.angle_gamma   90.00
#
_symmetry.space_group_name_H-M   'P 1'
#
loop_
_entity.id
_entity.type
_entity.pdbx_description
1 polymer ?
#
loop_
_entity_poly.entity_id
_entity_poly.type
_entity_poly.pdbx_seq_one_letter_code
_entity_poly.pdbx_strand_id
1 'polypeptide(L)'
;MSTTKPGGLPPLLKYAPPGTYVTVDKVTQGGALQARMLSTQGIQFYWRYSHDGRTHREPVGVYDPVAPPKKLEPTARGFSVAAARERCRELALEHLKHRDDGGLREAKNMERERKATAREEQRAAESAAAQAAAERARHSLDALLQEYVKLQQSKGRVSAREARNIFELHVVSAWPILARAPASELTQEQVVDMLRRLVLMGKGRTSNKLRTYLRAAYQCALDVRVSASIPVAFKAYGVMTNPVAMTRRDGQYDNADKRPLSLGELCTYWQLIKAVPGLRGRCLRLHLLTGGQRIEQLVRLRWVDVREAAITIYDAKGRPGQGPRTHTVPLLPAAARELQRFERVGEFAFSTRKGVKPMSGTTLSGWAGQVVGDAIDNFQLKRVRSGVETLLAANRFSREIRGHLQSHGLTGVQARHYDGHDYMVEKREALELLARELGQEPARSKAGKPRAPR
;
A
#
# COMPACT_ATOMS: atom_id res chain seq x y z
N MET A 1 -73.12 -49.84 10.74
CA MET A 1 -72.22 -49.08 11.65
C MET A 1 -70.90 -49.83 11.72
N SER A 2 -69.90 -49.33 10.99
CA SER A 2 -68.56 -49.95 10.91
C SER A 2 -67.74 -49.50 12.11
N THR A 3 -67.55 -50.39 13.09
CA THR A 3 -66.76 -50.19 14.27
C THR A 3 -65.27 -50.28 13.88
N THR A 4 -64.65 -49.11 13.68
CA THR A 4 -63.19 -49.02 13.57
C THR A 4 -62.57 -49.40 14.91
N LYS A 5 -61.59 -50.32 14.90
CA LYS A 5 -60.79 -50.59 16.12
C LYS A 5 -60.12 -49.27 16.59
N PRO A 6 -60.17 -49.01 17.92
CA PRO A 6 -59.53 -47.81 18.41
C PRO A 6 -58.05 -47.75 18.01
N GLY A 7 -57.65 -46.75 17.18
CA GLY A 7 -56.25 -46.52 16.79
C GLY A 7 -55.89 -46.95 15.35
N GLY A 8 -56.82 -47.47 14.52
CA GLY A 8 -56.57 -47.85 13.14
C GLY A 8 -57.11 -46.84 12.13
N LEU A 9 -56.62 -46.94 10.86
CA LEU A 9 -57.19 -46.18 9.72
C LEU A 9 -58.55 -46.78 9.34
N PRO A 10 -59.52 -45.97 8.89
CA PRO A 10 -60.79 -46.45 8.39
C PRO A 10 -60.61 -47.43 7.21
N PRO A 11 -61.30 -48.57 7.20
CA PRO A 11 -61.23 -49.53 6.09
C PRO A 11 -61.58 -48.88 4.72
N LEU A 12 -62.46 -47.91 4.70
CA LEU A 12 -62.86 -47.14 3.53
C LEU A 12 -61.71 -46.42 2.83
N LEU A 13 -60.59 -46.10 3.56
CA LEU A 13 -59.43 -45.41 2.96
C LEU A 13 -58.71 -46.30 1.94
N LYS A 14 -58.75 -47.63 2.10
CA LYS A 14 -58.12 -48.56 1.14
C LYS A 14 -58.81 -48.59 -0.23
N TYR A 15 -60.05 -48.20 -0.28
CA TYR A 15 -60.89 -48.19 -1.50
C TYR A 15 -61.18 -46.77 -2.00
N ALA A 16 -60.71 -45.78 -1.31
CA ALA A 16 -60.94 -44.38 -1.71
C ALA A 16 -60.06 -43.98 -2.88
N PRO A 17 -60.59 -43.32 -3.93
CA PRO A 17 -59.77 -42.77 -5.00
C PRO A 17 -58.73 -41.80 -4.50
N PRO A 18 -57.53 -41.69 -5.14
CA PRO A 18 -56.54 -40.71 -4.82
C PRO A 18 -57.15 -39.29 -4.77
N GLY A 19 -56.80 -38.51 -3.72
CA GLY A 19 -57.34 -37.15 -3.54
C GLY A 19 -58.58 -37.06 -2.65
N THR A 20 -59.28 -38.17 -2.35
CA THR A 20 -60.46 -38.18 -1.50
C THR A 20 -60.08 -38.04 -0.05
N TYR A 21 -60.84 -37.22 0.71
CA TYR A 21 -60.66 -37.05 2.17
C TYR A 21 -61.61 -38.02 2.93
N VAL A 22 -61.08 -38.83 3.77
CA VAL A 22 -61.84 -39.74 4.63
C VAL A 22 -61.67 -39.30 6.07
N THR A 23 -62.77 -39.13 6.82
CA THR A 23 -62.74 -38.79 8.21
C THR A 23 -62.29 -40.00 9.05
N VAL A 24 -61.22 -39.83 9.84
CA VAL A 24 -60.65 -40.83 10.71
C VAL A 24 -61.24 -40.77 12.11
N ASP A 25 -61.35 -39.52 12.65
CA ASP A 25 -61.90 -39.31 13.98
C ASP A 25 -62.38 -37.87 14.17
N LYS A 26 -63.27 -37.63 15.16
CA LYS A 26 -63.68 -36.29 15.59
C LYS A 26 -62.69 -35.80 16.65
N VAL A 27 -62.37 -34.53 16.63
CA VAL A 27 -61.50 -33.87 17.60
C VAL A 27 -62.37 -33.16 18.64
N THR A 28 -62.13 -33.45 19.89
CA THR A 28 -62.95 -33.00 21.04
C THR A 28 -63.03 -31.47 21.12
N GLN A 29 -61.94 -30.77 20.77
CA GLN A 29 -61.82 -29.32 20.77
C GLN A 29 -62.35 -28.66 19.49
N GLY A 30 -62.93 -29.45 18.59
CA GLY A 30 -63.50 -28.97 17.32
C GLY A 30 -62.80 -29.54 16.07
N GLY A 31 -63.63 -29.79 15.07
CA GLY A 31 -63.16 -30.33 13.80
C GLY A 31 -62.99 -31.83 13.76
N ALA A 32 -62.27 -32.35 12.79
CA ALA A 32 -62.05 -33.79 12.58
C ALA A 32 -60.68 -34.05 11.96
N LEU A 33 -60.05 -35.15 12.40
CA LEU A 33 -58.91 -35.74 11.72
C LEU A 33 -59.37 -36.40 10.42
N GLN A 34 -58.82 -35.98 9.30
CA GLN A 34 -59.07 -36.60 8.01
C GLN A 34 -57.76 -37.18 7.46
N ALA A 35 -57.86 -38.26 6.72
CA ALA A 35 -56.80 -38.85 5.93
C ALA A 35 -57.11 -38.72 4.44
N ARG A 36 -56.10 -38.45 3.65
CA ARG A 36 -56.17 -38.34 2.17
C ARG A 36 -55.14 -39.27 1.55
N MET A 37 -55.56 -40.13 0.65
CA MET A 37 -54.63 -40.91 -0.14
C MET A 37 -53.97 -40.02 -1.20
N LEU A 38 -52.64 -40.04 -1.24
CA LEU A 38 -51.87 -39.37 -2.27
C LEU A 38 -51.68 -40.25 -3.48
N SER A 39 -51.41 -39.69 -4.65
CA SER A 39 -51.12 -40.43 -5.90
C SER A 39 -49.87 -41.34 -5.78
N THR A 40 -48.99 -41.08 -4.84
CA THR A 40 -47.77 -41.83 -4.52
C THR A 40 -47.99 -42.98 -3.49
N GLN A 41 -49.21 -43.41 -3.29
CA GLN A 41 -49.64 -44.42 -2.29
C GLN A 41 -49.37 -44.04 -0.83
N GLY A 42 -48.93 -42.79 -0.58
CA GLY A 42 -48.79 -42.27 0.79
C GLY A 42 -50.13 -41.73 1.31
N ILE A 43 -50.30 -41.72 2.62
CA ILE A 43 -51.45 -41.16 3.32
C ILE A 43 -51.01 -39.87 4.03
N GLN A 44 -51.70 -38.78 3.75
CA GLN A 44 -51.48 -37.49 4.41
C GLN A 44 -52.64 -37.23 5.35
N PHE A 45 -52.33 -36.86 6.60
CA PHE A 45 -53.30 -36.43 7.60
C PHE A 45 -53.57 -34.92 7.49
N TYR A 46 -54.83 -34.57 7.75
CA TYR A 46 -55.31 -33.20 7.78
C TYR A 46 -56.25 -33.01 8.96
N TRP A 47 -56.19 -31.81 9.59
CA TRP A 47 -57.23 -31.38 10.49
C TRP A 47 -58.26 -30.54 9.73
N ARG A 48 -59.53 -31.01 9.67
CA ARG A 48 -60.67 -30.32 9.08
C ARG A 48 -61.38 -29.52 10.16
N TYR A 49 -61.60 -28.26 9.97
CA TYR A 49 -62.34 -27.39 10.89
C TYR A 49 -63.21 -26.43 10.09
N SER A 50 -64.20 -25.80 10.75
CA SER A 50 -65.02 -24.70 10.21
C SER A 50 -64.71 -23.43 10.92
N HIS A 51 -64.56 -22.34 10.17
CA HIS A 51 -64.40 -21.02 10.68
C HIS A 51 -65.19 -20.07 9.73
N ASP A 52 -66.05 -19.16 10.27
CA ASP A 52 -66.88 -18.25 9.52
C ASP A 52 -67.69 -18.93 8.39
N GLY A 53 -68.30 -20.06 8.71
CA GLY A 53 -69.12 -20.82 7.77
C GLY A 53 -68.34 -21.54 6.67
N ARG A 54 -67.03 -21.45 6.60
CA ARG A 54 -66.21 -22.10 5.63
C ARG A 54 -65.42 -23.27 6.22
N THR A 55 -65.25 -24.33 5.41
CA THR A 55 -64.46 -25.49 5.80
C THR A 55 -62.99 -25.32 5.41
N HIS A 56 -62.12 -25.44 6.37
CA HIS A 56 -60.68 -25.39 6.20
C HIS A 56 -60.03 -26.76 6.50
N ARG A 57 -58.85 -27.00 5.92
CA ARG A 57 -58.05 -28.21 6.14
C ARG A 57 -56.61 -27.77 6.32
N GLU A 58 -56.07 -28.08 7.51
CA GLU A 58 -54.68 -27.83 7.86
C GLU A 58 -53.90 -29.15 7.77
N PRO A 59 -52.75 -29.22 7.06
CA PRO A 59 -51.94 -30.41 6.99
C PRO A 59 -51.31 -30.70 8.36
N VAL A 60 -51.44 -31.98 8.75
CA VAL A 60 -50.86 -32.50 10.03
C VAL A 60 -49.53 -33.17 9.74
N GLY A 61 -49.48 -34.08 8.77
CA GLY A 61 -48.28 -34.78 8.39
C GLY A 61 -48.57 -36.12 7.69
N VAL A 62 -47.53 -36.82 7.25
CA VAL A 62 -47.65 -38.10 6.53
C VAL A 62 -47.87 -39.21 7.55
N TYR A 63 -48.69 -40.19 7.20
CA TYR A 63 -48.89 -41.39 8.00
C TYR A 63 -47.68 -42.30 7.93
N ASP A 64 -47.21 -42.77 9.12
CA ASP A 64 -46.16 -43.77 9.24
C ASP A 64 -46.81 -45.12 9.67
N PRO A 65 -46.88 -46.10 8.75
CA PRO A 65 -47.51 -47.41 9.02
C PRO A 65 -46.72 -48.26 10.07
N VAL A 66 -45.45 -47.94 10.28
CA VAL A 66 -44.55 -48.65 11.21
C VAL A 66 -44.54 -47.99 12.60
N ALA A 67 -45.09 -46.78 12.72
CA ALA A 67 -45.12 -46.10 14.00
C ALA A 67 -45.95 -46.90 15.05
N PRO A 68 -45.50 -46.98 16.31
CA PRO A 68 -46.25 -47.63 17.37
C PRO A 68 -47.65 -46.99 17.51
N PRO A 69 -48.75 -47.75 17.48
CA PRO A 69 -50.10 -47.22 17.40
C PRO A 69 -50.52 -46.28 18.53
N LYS A 70 -49.91 -46.42 19.71
CA LYS A 70 -50.18 -45.58 20.90
C LYS A 70 -49.20 -44.43 21.07
N LYS A 71 -48.19 -44.28 20.20
CA LYS A 71 -47.24 -43.21 20.31
C LYS A 71 -47.91 -41.87 19.94
N LEU A 72 -47.82 -40.88 20.85
CA LEU A 72 -48.45 -39.54 20.71
C LEU A 72 -47.55 -38.54 19.98
N GLU A 73 -46.28 -38.83 19.85
CA GLU A 73 -45.33 -38.00 19.14
C GLU A 73 -45.06 -38.54 17.71
N PRO A 74 -44.72 -37.68 16.75
CA PRO A 74 -44.33 -38.15 15.43
C PRO A 74 -43.02 -38.94 15.47
N THR A 75 -42.81 -39.78 14.48
CA THR A 75 -41.54 -40.45 14.18
C THR A 75 -40.77 -39.63 13.13
N ALA A 76 -39.55 -40.01 12.83
CA ALA A 76 -38.79 -39.43 11.72
C ALA A 76 -39.46 -39.62 10.34
N ARG A 77 -40.39 -40.63 10.21
CA ARG A 77 -41.11 -40.99 8.97
C ARG A 77 -42.50 -40.36 8.87
N GLY A 78 -43.08 -39.92 10.01
CA GLY A 78 -44.42 -39.39 10.04
C GLY A 78 -45.18 -39.64 11.31
N PHE A 79 -46.50 -39.75 11.24
CA PHE A 79 -47.41 -39.78 12.35
C PHE A 79 -48.10 -41.15 12.48
N SER A 80 -48.20 -41.67 13.69
CA SER A 80 -49.23 -42.67 14.02
C SER A 80 -50.63 -42.00 13.99
N VAL A 81 -51.72 -42.77 13.97
CA VAL A 81 -53.08 -42.17 14.09
C VAL A 81 -53.25 -41.44 15.43
N ALA A 82 -52.65 -41.97 16.51
CA ALA A 82 -52.70 -41.35 17.83
C ALA A 82 -51.94 -40.00 17.88
N ALA A 83 -50.74 -39.97 17.30
CA ALA A 83 -49.94 -38.74 17.15
C ALA A 83 -50.65 -37.68 16.27
N ALA A 84 -51.26 -38.12 15.18
CA ALA A 84 -52.01 -37.22 14.29
C ALA A 84 -53.22 -36.60 14.99
N ARG A 85 -53.92 -37.43 15.83
CA ARG A 85 -55.04 -36.96 16.66
C ARG A 85 -54.59 -35.93 17.70
N GLU A 86 -53.50 -36.19 18.37
CA GLU A 86 -52.93 -35.22 19.34
C GLU A 86 -52.52 -33.92 18.67
N ARG A 87 -51.88 -34.01 17.50
CA ARG A 87 -51.55 -32.80 16.72
C ARG A 87 -52.80 -32.01 16.26
N CYS A 88 -53.88 -32.71 15.86
CA CYS A 88 -55.16 -32.04 15.60
C CYS A 88 -55.74 -31.34 16.83
N ARG A 89 -55.55 -31.94 18.02
CA ARG A 89 -55.98 -31.35 19.32
C ARG A 89 -55.22 -30.05 19.58
N GLU A 90 -53.90 -30.08 19.41
CA GLU A 90 -53.06 -28.87 19.52
C GLU A 90 -53.48 -27.77 18.57
N LEU A 91 -53.66 -28.10 17.27
CA LEU A 91 -54.13 -27.17 16.25
C LEU A 91 -55.53 -26.61 16.55
N ALA A 92 -56.41 -27.42 17.11
CA ALA A 92 -57.73 -26.98 17.53
C ALA A 92 -57.69 -25.99 18.70
N LEU A 93 -56.82 -26.26 19.70
CA LEU A 93 -56.58 -25.32 20.80
C LEU A 93 -55.94 -24.03 20.33
N GLU A 94 -54.99 -24.09 19.39
CA GLU A 94 -54.37 -22.90 18.78
C GLU A 94 -55.38 -22.10 17.97
N HIS A 95 -56.25 -22.75 17.22
CA HIS A 95 -57.35 -22.10 16.48
C HIS A 95 -58.34 -21.39 17.47
N LEU A 96 -58.69 -22.03 18.57
CA LEU A 96 -59.55 -21.41 19.59
C LEU A 96 -58.95 -20.16 20.21
N LYS A 97 -57.63 -20.13 20.43
CA LYS A 97 -56.95 -18.91 20.94
C LYS A 97 -57.05 -17.73 19.98
N HIS A 98 -57.09 -17.99 18.68
CA HIS A 98 -57.12 -16.97 17.63
C HIS A 98 -58.48 -16.85 16.94
N ARG A 99 -59.53 -17.39 17.56
CA ARG A 99 -60.88 -17.47 16.97
C ARG A 99 -61.44 -16.11 16.53
N ASP A 100 -61.25 -15.12 17.42
CA ASP A 100 -61.76 -13.79 17.23
C ASP A 100 -60.86 -12.92 16.32
N ASP A 101 -59.63 -13.38 16.05
CA ASP A 101 -58.61 -12.70 15.22
C ASP A 101 -58.46 -13.38 13.83
N GLY A 102 -59.53 -13.94 13.28
CA GLY A 102 -59.49 -14.58 11.93
C GLY A 102 -59.06 -16.07 11.94
N GLY A 103 -58.79 -16.65 13.14
CA GLY A 103 -58.50 -18.07 13.30
C GLY A 103 -57.03 -18.42 12.99
N LEU A 104 -56.75 -19.76 13.05
CA LEU A 104 -55.38 -20.30 12.91
C LEU A 104 -54.69 -19.90 11.60
N ARG A 105 -55.46 -19.80 10.49
CA ARG A 105 -54.87 -19.47 9.19
C ARG A 105 -54.37 -18.07 9.14
N GLU A 106 -55.13 -17.12 9.68
CA GLU A 106 -54.74 -15.72 9.70
C GLU A 106 -53.55 -15.49 10.68
N ALA A 107 -53.61 -16.14 11.86
CA ALA A 107 -52.46 -16.11 12.77
C ALA A 107 -51.15 -16.59 12.14
N LYS A 108 -51.20 -17.71 11.36
CA LYS A 108 -50.04 -18.22 10.61
C LYS A 108 -49.59 -17.28 9.48
N ASN A 109 -50.50 -16.61 8.81
CA ASN A 109 -50.17 -15.63 7.77
C ASN A 109 -49.47 -14.44 8.39
N MET A 110 -50.01 -13.88 9.45
CA MET A 110 -49.43 -12.76 10.21
C MET A 110 -48.02 -13.10 10.72
N GLU A 111 -47.80 -14.34 11.22
CA GLU A 111 -46.49 -14.78 11.63
C GLU A 111 -45.50 -14.91 10.48
N ARG A 112 -45.95 -15.43 9.32
CA ARG A 112 -45.14 -15.50 8.10
C ARG A 112 -44.76 -14.12 7.58
N GLU A 113 -45.72 -13.19 7.56
CA GLU A 113 -45.47 -11.79 7.17
C GLU A 113 -44.48 -11.12 8.12
N ARG A 114 -44.66 -11.24 9.44
CA ARG A 114 -43.69 -10.73 10.41
C ARG A 114 -42.30 -11.28 10.21
N LYS A 115 -42.18 -12.61 9.98
CA LYS A 115 -40.87 -13.24 9.69
C LYS A 115 -40.29 -12.77 8.36
N ALA A 116 -41.11 -12.54 7.35
CA ALA A 116 -40.67 -12.02 6.05
C ALA A 116 -40.18 -10.58 6.18
N THR A 117 -40.94 -9.71 6.84
CA THR A 117 -40.59 -8.31 7.10
C THR A 117 -39.29 -8.22 7.92
N ALA A 118 -39.19 -8.98 9.01
CA ALA A 118 -37.96 -9.01 9.84
C ALA A 118 -36.71 -9.46 9.05
N ARG A 119 -36.86 -10.44 8.15
CA ARG A 119 -35.76 -10.87 7.26
C ARG A 119 -35.38 -9.78 6.23
N GLU A 120 -36.34 -9.08 5.72
CA GLU A 120 -36.14 -8.00 4.77
C GLU A 120 -35.44 -6.80 5.44
N GLU A 121 -35.88 -6.42 6.62
CA GLU A 121 -35.25 -5.39 7.44
C GLU A 121 -33.80 -5.75 7.80
N GLN A 122 -33.55 -7.02 8.19
CA GLN A 122 -32.21 -7.49 8.47
C GLN A 122 -31.29 -7.40 7.24
N ARG A 123 -31.77 -7.86 6.07
CA ARG A 123 -31.02 -7.77 4.82
C ARG A 123 -30.73 -6.33 4.43
N ALA A 124 -31.70 -5.44 4.59
CA ALA A 124 -31.53 -4.02 4.32
C ALA A 124 -30.49 -3.39 5.25
N ALA A 125 -30.52 -3.74 6.55
CA ALA A 125 -29.55 -3.28 7.52
C ALA A 125 -28.13 -3.81 7.22
N GLU A 126 -28.00 -5.09 6.87
CA GLU A 126 -26.72 -5.70 6.47
C GLU A 126 -26.14 -5.05 5.19
N SER A 127 -27.00 -4.79 4.21
CA SER A 127 -26.62 -4.10 2.97
C SER A 127 -26.17 -2.66 3.24
N ALA A 128 -26.90 -1.91 4.06
CA ALA A 128 -26.55 -0.54 4.43
C ALA A 128 -25.23 -0.50 5.22
N ALA A 129 -25.01 -1.43 6.15
CA ALA A 129 -23.78 -1.54 6.89
C ALA A 129 -22.57 -1.88 5.98
N ALA A 130 -22.77 -2.79 5.01
CA ALA A 130 -21.74 -3.14 4.02
C ALA A 130 -21.39 -1.94 3.12
N GLN A 131 -22.38 -1.18 2.68
CA GLN A 131 -22.16 0.04 1.88
C GLN A 131 -21.43 1.10 2.70
N ALA A 132 -21.82 1.34 3.94
CA ALA A 132 -21.14 2.28 4.83
C ALA A 132 -19.69 1.86 5.11
N ALA A 133 -19.44 0.56 5.30
CA ALA A 133 -18.09 0.03 5.49
C ALA A 133 -17.24 0.18 4.22
N ALA A 134 -17.81 -0.07 3.04
CA ALA A 134 -17.13 0.12 1.76
C ALA A 134 -16.78 1.59 1.51
N GLU A 135 -17.65 2.51 1.87
CA GLU A 135 -17.42 3.95 1.73
C GLU A 135 -16.34 4.45 2.70
N ARG A 136 -16.37 3.99 3.96
CA ARG A 136 -15.29 4.24 4.92
C ARG A 136 -13.94 3.73 4.43
N ALA A 137 -13.90 2.54 3.85
CA ALA A 137 -12.68 1.96 3.30
C ALA A 137 -12.11 2.76 2.12
N ARG A 138 -12.97 3.34 1.27
CA ARG A 138 -12.56 4.21 0.15
C ARG A 138 -11.88 5.49 0.61
N HIS A 139 -12.26 6.01 1.77
CA HIS A 139 -11.73 7.25 2.34
C HIS A 139 -10.83 7.02 3.55
N SER A 140 -10.27 5.83 3.66
CA SER A 140 -9.37 5.44 4.75
C SER A 140 -8.04 6.22 4.72
N LEU A 141 -7.32 6.18 5.84
CA LEU A 141 -5.97 6.75 5.94
C LEU A 141 -5.05 6.12 4.88
N ASP A 142 -5.07 4.80 4.72
CA ASP A 142 -4.26 4.11 3.70
C ASP A 142 -4.58 4.63 2.30
N ALA A 143 -5.86 4.76 1.94
CA ALA A 143 -6.27 5.29 0.65
C ALA A 143 -5.76 6.72 0.40
N LEU A 144 -5.81 7.61 1.41
CA LEU A 144 -5.24 8.96 1.33
C LEU A 144 -3.73 8.92 1.07
N LEU A 145 -3.00 8.07 1.79
CA LEU A 145 -1.55 7.95 1.64
C LEU A 145 -1.15 7.40 0.28
N GLN A 146 -1.90 6.43 -0.26
CA GLN A 146 -1.71 5.89 -1.60
C GLN A 146 -1.98 6.97 -2.67
N GLU A 147 -3.05 7.75 -2.51
CA GLU A 147 -3.37 8.84 -3.44
C GLU A 147 -2.27 9.92 -3.43
N TYR A 148 -1.74 10.26 -2.26
CA TYR A 148 -0.56 11.14 -2.16
C TYR A 148 0.65 10.56 -2.89
N VAL A 149 0.94 9.27 -2.74
CA VAL A 149 2.05 8.62 -3.45
C VAL A 149 1.85 8.68 -4.97
N LYS A 150 0.64 8.43 -5.47
CA LYS A 150 0.30 8.56 -6.90
C LYS A 150 0.53 9.99 -7.39
N LEU A 151 0.09 11.00 -6.64
CA LEU A 151 0.33 12.40 -6.96
C LEU A 151 1.84 12.72 -7.01
N GLN A 152 2.65 12.21 -6.08
CA GLN A 152 4.10 12.42 -6.14
C GLN A 152 4.73 11.72 -7.34
N GLN A 153 4.24 10.56 -7.72
CA GLN A 153 4.70 9.83 -8.91
C GLN A 153 4.37 10.57 -10.21
N SER A 154 3.13 11.08 -10.35
CA SER A 154 2.73 11.87 -11.52
C SER A 154 3.56 13.13 -11.68
N LYS A 155 4.05 13.71 -10.56
CA LYS A 155 5.00 14.85 -10.54
C LYS A 155 6.46 14.43 -10.74
N GLY A 156 6.75 13.16 -11.04
CA GLY A 156 8.11 12.65 -11.24
C GLY A 156 9.01 12.71 -10.01
N ARG A 157 8.44 12.72 -8.79
CA ARG A 157 9.21 12.82 -7.56
C ARG A 157 9.87 11.48 -7.21
N VAL A 158 11.17 11.44 -7.17
CA VAL A 158 11.96 10.26 -6.78
C VAL A 158 11.61 9.76 -5.36
N SER A 159 11.26 10.69 -4.46
CA SER A 159 10.87 10.40 -3.08
C SER A 159 9.52 9.67 -2.95
N ALA A 160 8.71 9.57 -4.01
CA ALA A 160 7.44 8.85 -3.98
C ALA A 160 7.61 7.38 -3.57
N ARG A 161 8.68 6.71 -4.03
CA ARG A 161 8.99 5.33 -3.65
C ARG A 161 9.34 5.22 -2.16
N GLU A 162 10.11 6.15 -1.64
CA GLU A 162 10.48 6.19 -0.21
C GLU A 162 9.24 6.44 0.66
N ALA A 163 8.39 7.39 0.27
CA ALA A 163 7.14 7.67 0.97
C ALA A 163 6.24 6.44 1.03
N ARG A 164 6.06 5.72 -0.11
CA ARG A 164 5.31 4.47 -0.16
C ARG A 164 5.84 3.45 0.84
N ASN A 165 7.14 3.18 0.83
CA ASN A 165 7.75 2.18 1.70
C ASN A 165 7.61 2.56 3.18
N ILE A 166 7.75 3.84 3.52
CA ILE A 166 7.59 4.34 4.88
C ILE A 166 6.13 4.19 5.34
N PHE A 167 5.16 4.53 4.51
CA PHE A 167 3.75 4.36 4.82
C PHE A 167 3.38 2.89 5.00
N GLU A 168 3.80 2.02 4.07
CA GLU A 168 3.52 0.59 4.14
C GLU A 168 4.04 -0.02 5.44
N LEU A 169 5.33 0.22 5.77
CA LEU A 169 5.97 -0.41 6.92
C LEU A 169 5.56 0.20 8.27
N HIS A 170 5.30 1.51 8.31
CA HIS A 170 5.19 2.24 9.58
C HIS A 170 3.80 2.80 9.87
N VAL A 171 2.89 2.75 8.90
CA VAL A 171 1.48 3.09 9.07
C VAL A 171 0.62 1.86 8.81
N VAL A 172 0.60 1.33 7.58
CA VAL A 172 -0.33 0.27 7.19
C VAL A 172 -0.07 -1.02 7.96
N SER A 173 1.16 -1.52 7.92
CA SER A 173 1.52 -2.77 8.61
C SER A 173 1.58 -2.62 10.14
N ALA A 174 1.99 -1.45 10.64
CA ALA A 174 2.17 -1.22 12.07
C ALA A 174 0.89 -0.82 12.81
N TRP A 175 -0.06 -0.21 12.12
CA TRP A 175 -1.32 0.32 12.66
C TRP A 175 -2.51 -0.02 11.76
N PRO A 176 -2.81 -1.31 11.51
CA PRO A 176 -3.80 -1.74 10.53
C PRO A 176 -5.22 -1.24 10.81
N ILE A 177 -5.59 -1.06 12.06
CA ILE A 177 -6.89 -0.51 12.45
C ILE A 177 -6.98 0.96 12.04
N LEU A 178 -5.97 1.77 12.37
CA LEU A 178 -5.93 3.19 11.99
C LEU A 178 -5.79 3.38 10.48
N ALA A 179 -5.05 2.51 9.82
CA ALA A 179 -4.90 2.56 8.36
C ALA A 179 -6.23 2.37 7.62
N ARG A 180 -7.15 1.57 8.18
CA ARG A 180 -8.50 1.32 7.64
C ARG A 180 -9.55 2.34 8.10
N ALA A 181 -9.27 3.10 9.15
CA ALA A 181 -10.16 4.15 9.64
C ALA A 181 -10.20 5.32 8.64
N PRO A 182 -11.30 6.10 8.60
CA PRO A 182 -11.38 7.30 7.79
C PRO A 182 -10.22 8.26 8.05
N ALA A 183 -9.63 8.80 6.98
CA ALA A 183 -8.50 9.73 7.11
C ALA A 183 -8.84 10.97 7.93
N SER A 184 -10.10 11.42 7.90
CA SER A 184 -10.61 12.56 8.67
C SER A 184 -10.62 12.35 10.19
N GLU A 185 -10.58 11.08 10.65
CA GLU A 185 -10.67 10.72 12.07
C GLU A 185 -9.29 10.56 12.74
N LEU A 186 -8.18 10.62 11.97
CA LEU A 186 -6.83 10.52 12.56
C LEU A 186 -6.54 11.70 13.48
N THR A 187 -6.20 11.39 14.72
CA THR A 187 -5.89 12.42 15.74
C THR A 187 -4.40 12.74 15.80
N GLN A 188 -4.09 13.91 16.37
CA GLN A 188 -2.71 14.32 16.63
C GLN A 188 -1.99 13.33 17.56
N GLU A 189 -2.67 12.82 18.59
CA GLU A 189 -2.09 11.87 19.54
C GLU A 189 -1.69 10.56 18.87
N GLN A 190 -2.55 10.02 18.01
CA GLN A 190 -2.24 8.82 17.23
C GLN A 190 -1.03 9.04 16.31
N VAL A 191 -0.91 10.22 15.70
CA VAL A 191 0.30 10.56 14.91
C VAL A 191 1.54 10.56 15.80
N VAL A 192 1.47 11.18 16.99
CA VAL A 192 2.61 11.21 17.94
C VAL A 192 2.99 9.80 18.36
N ASP A 193 2.04 8.90 18.57
CA ASP A 193 2.33 7.51 18.93
C ASP A 193 3.01 6.73 17.79
N MET A 194 2.59 6.96 16.52
CA MET A 194 3.29 6.42 15.36
C MET A 194 4.76 6.90 15.31
N LEU A 195 4.99 8.19 15.57
CA LEU A 195 6.33 8.79 15.58
C LEU A 195 7.17 8.27 16.75
N ARG A 196 6.59 8.19 17.96
CA ARG A 196 7.23 7.69 19.18
C ARG A 196 7.68 6.24 19.02
N ARG A 197 6.85 5.38 18.42
CA ARG A 197 7.24 4.01 18.11
C ARG A 197 8.55 3.94 17.33
N LEU A 198 8.73 4.79 16.34
CA LEU A 198 9.96 4.83 15.54
C LEU A 198 11.17 5.34 16.33
N VAL A 199 10.95 6.31 17.20
CA VAL A 199 12.01 6.82 18.10
C VAL A 199 12.47 5.72 19.05
N LEU A 200 11.55 4.99 19.67
CA LEU A 200 11.86 3.87 20.56
C LEU A 200 12.61 2.73 19.85
N MET A 201 12.37 2.56 18.55
CA MET A 201 13.11 1.60 17.70
C MET A 201 14.50 2.12 17.26
N GLY A 202 14.97 3.28 17.74
CA GLY A 202 16.22 3.91 17.30
C GLY A 202 16.15 4.51 15.87
N LYS A 203 14.96 4.62 15.28
CA LYS A 203 14.75 5.08 13.89
C LYS A 203 14.28 6.54 13.83
N GLY A 204 14.86 7.43 14.63
CA GLY A 204 14.43 8.82 14.73
C GLY A 204 14.41 9.59 13.39
N ARG A 205 15.39 9.33 12.49
CA ARG A 205 15.35 9.88 11.12
C ARG A 205 14.13 9.44 10.31
N THR A 206 13.73 8.17 10.45
CA THR A 206 12.54 7.65 9.79
C THR A 206 11.28 8.27 10.38
N SER A 207 11.27 8.52 11.70
CA SER A 207 10.20 9.26 12.38
C SER A 207 10.02 10.65 11.76
N ASN A 208 11.12 11.42 11.61
CA ASN A 208 11.06 12.74 10.97
C ASN A 208 10.59 12.68 9.50
N LYS A 209 10.96 11.64 8.75
CA LYS A 209 10.49 11.43 7.37
C LYS A 209 9.01 11.06 7.33
N LEU A 210 8.57 10.12 8.17
CA LEU A 210 7.16 9.75 8.29
C LEU A 210 6.30 10.98 8.59
N ARG A 211 6.71 11.78 9.60
CA ARG A 211 6.05 13.04 9.93
C ARG A 211 5.93 13.96 8.71
N THR A 212 7.02 14.12 7.96
CA THR A 212 7.04 15.01 6.79
C THR A 212 6.08 14.53 5.69
N TYR A 213 6.07 13.24 5.41
CA TYR A 213 5.19 12.68 4.37
C TYR A 213 3.73 12.67 4.80
N LEU A 214 3.42 12.30 6.06
CA LEU A 214 2.06 12.39 6.60
C LEU A 214 1.53 13.83 6.52
N ARG A 215 2.33 14.81 7.01
CA ARG A 215 1.96 16.21 6.94
C ARG A 215 1.65 16.67 5.52
N ALA A 216 2.46 16.26 4.56
CA ALA A 216 2.28 16.63 3.16
C ALA A 216 1.04 15.96 2.53
N ALA A 217 0.73 14.71 2.89
CA ALA A 217 -0.47 14.02 2.41
C ALA A 217 -1.74 14.71 2.91
N TYR A 218 -1.81 15.04 4.20
CA TYR A 218 -2.93 15.78 4.78
C TYR A 218 -3.02 17.20 4.24
N GLN A 219 -1.88 17.85 3.98
CA GLN A 219 -1.88 19.16 3.37
C GLN A 219 -2.48 19.15 1.96
N CYS A 220 -2.20 18.11 1.15
CA CYS A 220 -2.87 17.95 -0.14
C CYS A 220 -4.39 17.84 0.00
N ALA A 221 -4.88 17.11 1.00
CA ALA A 221 -6.32 16.98 1.25
C ALA A 221 -6.98 18.31 1.68
N LEU A 222 -6.25 19.21 2.31
CA LEU A 222 -6.71 20.56 2.62
C LEU A 222 -6.63 21.48 1.40
N ASP A 223 -5.48 21.46 0.72
CA ASP A 223 -5.18 22.40 -0.38
C ASP A 223 -6.01 22.14 -1.64
N VAL A 224 -6.67 20.98 -1.78
CA VAL A 224 -7.57 20.69 -2.91
C VAL A 224 -8.69 21.74 -3.08
N ARG A 225 -9.03 22.46 -2.02
CA ARG A 225 -10.06 23.51 -2.04
C ARG A 225 -9.54 24.85 -2.57
N VAL A 226 -8.22 25.04 -2.60
CA VAL A 226 -7.57 26.30 -2.94
C VAL A 226 -6.49 26.15 -4.03
N SER A 227 -6.16 24.94 -4.45
CA SER A 227 -5.12 24.67 -5.44
C SER A 227 -5.62 23.81 -6.58
N ALA A 228 -5.65 24.37 -7.78
CA ALA A 228 -6.03 23.65 -9.00
C ALA A 228 -5.04 22.55 -9.42
N SER A 229 -3.82 22.52 -8.85
CA SER A 229 -2.80 21.52 -9.16
C SER A 229 -2.94 20.22 -8.36
N ILE A 230 -3.94 20.15 -7.48
CA ILE A 230 -4.22 18.97 -6.65
C ILE A 230 -5.47 18.27 -7.18
N PRO A 231 -5.43 16.95 -7.43
CA PRO A 231 -6.57 16.19 -7.91
C PRO A 231 -7.79 16.31 -7.00
N VAL A 232 -8.97 16.49 -7.60
CA VAL A 232 -10.26 16.63 -6.88
C VAL A 232 -10.55 15.42 -5.98
N ALA A 233 -10.02 14.25 -6.30
CA ALA A 233 -10.15 13.04 -5.48
C ALA A 233 -9.80 13.25 -4.00
N PHE A 234 -8.86 14.15 -3.70
CA PHE A 234 -8.49 14.47 -2.31
C PHE A 234 -9.63 15.10 -1.49
N LYS A 235 -10.62 15.73 -2.14
CA LYS A 235 -11.78 16.34 -1.46
C LYS A 235 -12.65 15.29 -0.75
N ALA A 236 -12.74 14.09 -1.32
CA ALA A 236 -13.59 13.01 -0.82
C ALA A 236 -13.15 12.48 0.57
N TYR A 237 -11.88 12.67 0.95
CA TYR A 237 -11.39 12.24 2.27
C TYR A 237 -11.94 13.08 3.45
N GLY A 238 -12.67 14.15 3.20
CA GLY A 238 -13.34 14.95 4.25
C GLY A 238 -12.41 15.59 5.28
N VAL A 239 -11.11 15.71 4.98
CA VAL A 239 -10.11 16.28 5.89
C VAL A 239 -10.36 17.78 6.06
N MET A 240 -10.56 18.21 7.30
CA MET A 240 -10.78 19.63 7.68
C MET A 240 -9.58 20.24 8.40
N THR A 241 -8.75 19.41 9.02
CA THR A 241 -7.55 19.82 9.75
C THR A 241 -6.40 18.87 9.46
N ASN A 242 -5.17 19.35 9.60
CA ASN A 242 -3.99 18.52 9.46
C ASN A 242 -3.50 18.05 10.85
N PRO A 243 -3.74 16.78 11.23
CA PRO A 243 -3.38 16.30 12.57
C PRO A 243 -1.88 16.28 12.82
N VAL A 244 -1.08 16.43 11.76
CA VAL A 244 0.39 16.43 11.83
C VAL A 244 0.95 17.86 12.00
N ALA A 245 0.15 18.90 11.74
CA ALA A 245 0.64 20.27 11.70
C ALA A 245 1.30 20.73 13.01
N MET A 246 0.67 20.40 14.14
CA MET A 246 1.13 20.79 15.48
C MET A 246 2.19 19.84 16.07
N THR A 247 2.48 18.70 15.42
CA THR A 247 3.56 17.81 15.89
C THR A 247 4.91 18.45 15.65
N ARG A 248 5.89 18.14 16.46
CA ARG A 248 7.25 18.70 16.34
C ARG A 248 8.20 17.74 15.68
N ARG A 249 9.08 18.28 14.84
CA ARG A 249 10.23 17.56 14.31
C ARG A 249 11.31 17.53 15.39
N ASP A 250 11.95 16.39 15.56
CA ASP A 250 13.04 16.26 16.50
C ASP A 250 14.38 16.49 15.77
N GLY A 251 15.00 17.64 16.03
CA GLY A 251 16.25 18.07 15.38
C GLY A 251 17.46 17.22 15.73
N GLN A 252 17.44 16.50 16.88
CA GLN A 252 18.55 15.63 17.27
C GLN A 252 18.81 14.50 16.27
N TYR A 253 17.77 14.06 15.56
CA TYR A 253 17.89 13.00 14.55
C TYR A 253 18.24 13.52 13.14
N ASP A 254 18.44 14.83 12.96
CA ASP A 254 18.81 15.41 11.68
C ASP A 254 20.33 15.46 11.47
N ASN A 255 21.09 15.10 12.48
CA ASN A 255 22.55 15.10 12.42
C ASN A 255 23.04 14.08 11.39
N ALA A 256 23.28 14.56 10.16
CA ALA A 256 24.12 13.84 9.24
C ALA A 256 25.55 13.86 9.78
N ASP A 257 26.20 12.72 9.79
CA ASP A 257 27.65 12.73 9.90
C ASP A 257 28.19 13.55 8.73
N LYS A 258 28.64 14.76 9.05
CA LYS A 258 29.12 15.74 8.07
C LYS A 258 30.65 15.79 8.01
N ARG A 259 31.34 14.90 8.74
CA ARG A 259 32.82 14.88 8.73
C ARG A 259 33.30 14.64 7.29
N PRO A 260 33.97 15.60 6.66
CA PRO A 260 34.62 15.35 5.37
C PRO A 260 35.76 14.37 5.56
N LEU A 261 36.18 13.68 4.50
CA LEU A 261 37.48 13.02 4.57
C LEU A 261 38.59 14.06 4.65
N SER A 262 39.52 13.86 5.59
CA SER A 262 40.75 14.64 5.62
C SER A 262 41.60 14.35 4.38
N LEU A 263 42.64 15.17 4.13
CA LEU A 263 43.57 14.92 3.02
C LEU A 263 44.23 13.55 3.17
N GLY A 264 44.68 13.17 4.38
CA GLY A 264 45.27 11.86 4.66
C GLY A 264 44.30 10.72 4.34
N GLU A 265 43.02 10.82 4.75
CA GLU A 265 42.00 9.84 4.46
C GLU A 265 41.68 9.77 2.92
N LEU A 266 41.73 10.91 2.21
CA LEU A 266 41.58 10.95 0.74
C LEU A 266 42.77 10.22 0.06
N CYS A 267 44.00 10.45 0.53
CA CYS A 267 45.16 9.76 0.01
C CYS A 267 45.11 8.25 0.32
N THR A 268 44.72 7.86 1.55
CA THR A 268 44.50 6.45 1.91
C THR A 268 43.45 5.83 1.01
N TYR A 269 42.29 6.48 0.82
CA TYR A 269 41.25 6.02 -0.09
C TYR A 269 41.77 5.85 -1.52
N TRP A 270 42.57 6.81 -2.03
CA TRP A 270 43.17 6.73 -3.35
C TRP A 270 44.07 5.52 -3.48
N GLN A 271 44.97 5.26 -2.53
CA GLN A 271 45.86 4.10 -2.59
C GLN A 271 45.10 2.78 -2.61
N LEU A 272 44.04 2.67 -1.81
CA LEU A 272 43.21 1.49 -1.75
C LEU A 272 42.49 1.23 -3.09
N ILE A 273 41.81 2.25 -3.66
CA ILE A 273 41.07 2.07 -4.93
C ILE A 273 41.97 1.95 -6.14
N LYS A 274 43.21 2.46 -6.10
CA LYS A 274 44.19 2.36 -7.17
C LYS A 274 44.53 0.91 -7.48
N ALA A 275 44.65 0.08 -6.46
CA ALA A 275 44.96 -1.33 -6.55
C ALA A 275 43.79 -2.24 -7.02
N VAL A 276 42.55 -1.74 -6.96
CA VAL A 276 41.34 -2.54 -7.27
C VAL A 276 41.23 -2.77 -8.80
N PRO A 277 41.22 -4.03 -9.28
CA PRO A 277 41.08 -4.33 -10.70
C PRO A 277 39.65 -4.22 -11.20
N GLY A 278 39.46 -4.27 -12.52
CA GLY A 278 38.17 -4.41 -13.18
C GLY A 278 37.25 -3.20 -13.05
N LEU A 279 35.97 -3.41 -13.33
CA LEU A 279 34.93 -2.37 -13.35
C LEU A 279 34.81 -1.65 -12.00
N ARG A 280 34.89 -2.40 -10.90
CA ARG A 280 34.78 -1.86 -9.54
C ARG A 280 35.82 -0.76 -9.28
N GLY A 281 37.11 -1.05 -9.52
CA GLY A 281 38.18 -0.07 -9.32
C GLY A 281 38.07 1.13 -10.25
N ARG A 282 37.75 0.89 -11.53
CA ARG A 282 37.55 1.97 -12.53
C ARG A 282 36.45 2.94 -12.11
N CYS A 283 35.31 2.44 -11.65
CA CYS A 283 34.20 3.27 -11.18
C CYS A 283 34.59 4.13 -9.97
N LEU A 284 35.30 3.54 -8.98
CA LEU A 284 35.72 4.25 -7.77
C LEU A 284 36.78 5.30 -8.07
N ARG A 285 37.76 4.97 -8.93
CA ARG A 285 38.80 5.93 -9.36
C ARG A 285 38.18 7.09 -10.17
N LEU A 286 37.28 6.78 -11.12
CA LEU A 286 36.62 7.84 -11.89
C LEU A 286 35.78 8.76 -11.00
N HIS A 287 35.09 8.21 -9.99
CA HIS A 287 34.34 9.01 -9.02
C HIS A 287 35.26 10.04 -8.30
N LEU A 288 36.39 9.62 -7.79
CA LEU A 288 37.33 10.50 -7.09
C LEU A 288 37.97 11.50 -8.06
N LEU A 289 38.48 11.03 -9.23
CA LEU A 289 39.19 11.84 -10.22
C LEU A 289 38.30 12.89 -10.92
N THR A 290 36.98 12.75 -10.82
CA THR A 290 36.01 13.76 -11.29
C THR A 290 35.58 14.71 -10.18
N GLY A 291 36.26 14.71 -9.02
CA GLY A 291 36.00 15.63 -7.90
C GLY A 291 34.87 15.16 -6.96
N GLY A 292 34.62 13.87 -6.87
CA GLY A 292 33.58 13.31 -5.97
C GLY A 292 32.17 13.72 -6.36
N GLN A 293 31.78 13.50 -7.60
CA GLN A 293 30.46 13.83 -8.11
C GLN A 293 29.35 13.15 -7.34
N ARG A 294 28.11 13.68 -7.35
CA ARG A 294 26.97 13.00 -6.75
C ARG A 294 26.82 11.59 -7.35
N ILE A 295 26.86 10.60 -6.49
CA ILE A 295 26.86 9.17 -6.90
C ILE A 295 25.68 8.88 -7.82
N GLU A 296 24.46 9.30 -7.44
CA GLU A 296 23.24 9.06 -8.23
C GLU A 296 23.25 9.74 -9.61
N GLN A 297 24.05 10.78 -9.80
CA GLN A 297 24.22 11.44 -11.10
C GLN A 297 25.29 10.72 -11.91
N LEU A 298 26.46 10.46 -11.32
CA LEU A 298 27.59 9.84 -11.98
C LEU A 298 27.28 8.44 -12.50
N VAL A 299 26.59 7.60 -11.69
CA VAL A 299 26.25 6.24 -12.12
C VAL A 299 25.31 6.19 -13.33
N ARG A 300 24.65 7.30 -13.65
CA ARG A 300 23.78 7.44 -14.83
C ARG A 300 24.48 8.03 -16.04
N LEU A 301 25.81 8.12 -16.02
CA LEU A 301 26.59 8.61 -17.16
C LEU A 301 26.35 7.71 -18.39
N ARG A 302 25.87 8.31 -19.48
CA ARG A 302 25.67 7.63 -20.77
C ARG A 302 26.86 7.88 -21.68
N TRP A 303 27.15 6.97 -22.56
CA TRP A 303 28.25 7.08 -23.51
C TRP A 303 28.09 8.28 -24.46
N VAL A 304 26.86 8.68 -24.80
CA VAL A 304 26.58 9.86 -25.62
C VAL A 304 26.96 11.19 -24.94
N ASP A 305 27.07 11.15 -23.61
CA ASP A 305 27.43 12.31 -22.78
C ASP A 305 28.92 12.36 -22.44
N VAL A 306 29.73 11.44 -23.01
CA VAL A 306 31.19 11.40 -22.86
C VAL A 306 31.85 12.01 -24.06
N ARG A 307 32.64 13.07 -23.85
CA ARG A 307 33.48 13.74 -24.84
C ARG A 307 34.95 13.47 -24.50
N GLU A 308 35.85 13.80 -25.43
CA GLU A 308 37.30 13.58 -25.26
C GLU A 308 37.85 14.18 -23.96
N ALA A 309 37.48 15.45 -23.68
CA ALA A 309 38.03 16.21 -22.56
C ALA A 309 37.00 16.48 -21.42
N ALA A 310 35.80 15.93 -21.49
CA ALA A 310 34.74 16.21 -20.50
C ALA A 310 33.64 15.14 -20.49
N ILE A 311 32.93 15.06 -19.37
CA ILE A 311 31.66 14.34 -19.25
C ILE A 311 30.55 15.31 -18.90
N THR A 312 29.34 15.03 -19.40
CA THR A 312 28.13 15.75 -19.00
C THR A 312 27.26 14.83 -18.14
N ILE A 313 26.90 15.30 -16.97
CA ILE A 313 25.98 14.63 -16.05
C ILE A 313 24.79 15.54 -15.77
N TYR A 314 23.67 14.95 -15.29
CA TYR A 314 22.39 15.65 -15.16
C TYR A 314 21.95 15.76 -13.72
N ASP A 315 21.70 16.98 -13.26
CA ASP A 315 21.21 17.26 -11.90
C ASP A 315 19.71 17.57 -11.90
N ALA A 316 18.92 16.56 -11.57
CA ALA A 316 17.47 16.68 -11.40
C ALA A 316 17.05 17.14 -10.00
N LYS A 317 18.00 17.30 -9.06
CA LYS A 317 17.69 17.60 -7.66
C LYS A 317 17.16 19.02 -7.49
N GLY A 318 15.98 19.14 -6.85
CA GLY A 318 15.39 20.44 -6.52
C GLY A 318 14.72 21.18 -7.67
N ARG A 319 14.47 20.50 -8.80
CA ARG A 319 13.85 21.09 -10.01
C ARG A 319 12.59 20.34 -10.45
N PRO A 320 11.52 20.35 -9.64
CA PRO A 320 10.27 19.73 -10.05
C PRO A 320 9.65 20.49 -11.22
N GLY A 321 9.24 19.75 -12.26
CA GLY A 321 8.62 20.33 -13.46
C GLY A 321 9.57 21.07 -14.41
N GLN A 322 10.87 21.17 -14.07
CA GLN A 322 11.91 21.67 -14.95
C GLN A 322 12.83 20.52 -15.33
N GLY A 323 13.35 20.54 -16.54
CA GLY A 323 14.36 19.59 -16.99
C GLY A 323 15.59 19.55 -16.07
N PRO A 324 16.33 18.45 -16.03
CA PRO A 324 17.56 18.37 -15.24
C PRO A 324 18.57 19.41 -15.74
N ARG A 325 19.29 20.03 -14.80
CA ARG A 325 20.38 20.94 -15.17
C ARG A 325 21.56 20.11 -15.69
N THR A 326 22.10 20.50 -16.83
CA THR A 326 23.34 19.95 -17.36
C THR A 326 24.51 20.39 -16.49
N HIS A 327 25.44 19.47 -16.23
CA HIS A 327 26.63 19.71 -15.44
C HIS A 327 27.83 19.06 -16.14
N THR A 328 28.69 19.89 -16.73
CA THR A 328 29.88 19.45 -17.45
C THR A 328 31.08 19.45 -16.50
N VAL A 329 31.79 18.32 -16.46
CA VAL A 329 32.99 18.11 -15.64
C VAL A 329 34.15 17.81 -16.57
N PRO A 330 35.27 18.55 -16.49
CA PRO A 330 36.45 18.27 -17.29
C PRO A 330 37.10 16.95 -16.88
N LEU A 331 37.71 16.27 -17.83
CA LEU A 331 38.49 15.06 -17.61
C LEU A 331 39.98 15.40 -17.70
N LEU A 332 40.69 15.19 -16.61
CA LEU A 332 42.15 15.14 -16.63
C LEU A 332 42.62 13.84 -17.31
N PRO A 333 43.87 13.78 -17.80
CA PRO A 333 44.38 12.59 -18.49
C PRO A 333 44.22 11.29 -17.70
N ALA A 334 44.36 11.31 -16.39
CA ALA A 334 44.16 10.14 -15.54
C ALA A 334 42.71 9.66 -15.57
N ALA A 335 41.73 10.58 -15.44
CA ALA A 335 40.30 10.26 -15.52
C ALA A 335 39.90 9.77 -16.92
N ALA A 336 40.42 10.41 -17.97
CA ALA A 336 40.18 9.99 -19.35
C ALA A 336 40.71 8.55 -19.62
N ARG A 337 41.94 8.21 -19.16
CA ARG A 337 42.48 6.86 -19.23
C ARG A 337 41.62 5.84 -18.49
N GLU A 338 41.12 6.17 -17.31
CA GLU A 338 40.19 5.25 -16.58
C GLU A 338 38.92 5.02 -17.39
N LEU A 339 38.34 6.07 -17.98
CA LEU A 339 37.12 5.97 -18.76
C LEU A 339 37.30 5.18 -20.07
N GLN A 340 38.47 5.31 -20.74
CA GLN A 340 38.82 4.54 -21.93
C GLN A 340 38.91 3.04 -21.67
N ARG A 341 39.21 2.61 -20.43
CA ARG A 341 39.27 1.23 -20.02
C ARG A 341 37.92 0.55 -19.77
N PHE A 342 36.83 1.34 -19.76
CA PHE A 342 35.47 0.79 -19.66
C PHE A 342 35.08 0.14 -21.00
N GLU A 343 34.37 -0.98 -20.92
CA GLU A 343 33.74 -1.55 -22.10
C GLU A 343 32.57 -0.67 -22.56
N ARG A 344 32.62 -0.18 -23.78
CA ARG A 344 31.54 0.60 -24.39
C ARG A 344 30.46 -0.32 -24.93
N VAL A 345 29.70 -0.91 -24.01
CA VAL A 345 28.57 -1.79 -24.33
C VAL A 345 27.30 -1.17 -23.76
N GLY A 346 26.25 -1.06 -24.59
CA GLY A 346 24.97 -0.46 -24.19
C GLY A 346 25.03 1.05 -23.95
N GLU A 347 24.08 1.58 -23.21
CA GLU A 347 23.88 3.03 -23.04
C GLU A 347 24.75 3.62 -21.92
N PHE A 348 24.91 2.88 -20.80
CA PHE A 348 25.46 3.42 -19.56
C PHE A 348 26.90 2.94 -19.30
N ALA A 349 27.79 3.89 -18.94
CA ALA A 349 29.15 3.58 -18.58
C ALA A 349 29.27 2.82 -17.24
N PHE A 350 28.51 3.24 -16.24
CA PHE A 350 28.47 2.59 -14.93
C PHE A 350 27.38 1.52 -14.91
N SER A 351 27.67 0.32 -15.40
CA SER A 351 26.70 -0.76 -15.48
C SER A 351 27.32 -2.10 -15.14
N THR A 352 26.59 -2.90 -14.34
CA THR A 352 26.87 -4.32 -14.09
C THR A 352 26.07 -5.23 -15.00
N ARG A 353 25.28 -4.66 -15.93
CA ARG A 353 24.38 -5.37 -16.86
C ARG A 353 24.64 -4.97 -18.31
N LYS A 354 25.90 -5.06 -18.76
CA LYS A 354 26.32 -4.77 -20.14
C LYS A 354 25.74 -3.45 -20.68
N GLY A 355 25.72 -2.38 -19.86
CA GLY A 355 25.26 -1.05 -20.27
C GLY A 355 23.76 -0.87 -20.45
N VAL A 356 22.93 -1.89 -20.26
CA VAL A 356 21.46 -1.79 -20.45
C VAL A 356 20.79 -0.95 -19.37
N LYS A 357 21.29 -1.02 -18.14
CA LYS A 357 20.81 -0.23 -17.02
C LYS A 357 21.98 0.32 -16.21
N PRO A 358 21.86 1.55 -15.67
CA PRO A 358 22.88 2.09 -14.78
C PRO A 358 22.92 1.25 -13.49
N MET A 359 24.08 1.16 -12.87
CA MET A 359 24.19 0.60 -11.53
C MET A 359 23.52 1.54 -10.51
N SER A 360 23.14 1.01 -9.35
CA SER A 360 22.62 1.84 -8.26
C SER A 360 23.77 2.57 -7.53
N GLY A 361 23.48 3.77 -7.02
CA GLY A 361 24.42 4.47 -6.14
C GLY A 361 24.77 3.67 -4.89
N THR A 362 23.84 2.83 -4.42
CA THR A 362 24.07 1.89 -3.30
C THR A 362 25.13 0.84 -3.65
N THR A 363 25.14 0.32 -4.88
CA THR A 363 26.15 -0.63 -5.35
C THR A 363 27.53 0.01 -5.32
N LEU A 364 27.69 1.23 -5.88
CA LEU A 364 28.97 1.94 -5.86
C LEU A 364 29.44 2.25 -4.43
N SER A 365 28.51 2.68 -3.56
CA SER A 365 28.80 2.93 -2.15
C SER A 365 29.20 1.67 -1.39
N GLY A 366 28.54 0.54 -1.64
CA GLY A 366 28.90 -0.74 -1.06
C GLY A 366 30.29 -1.22 -1.51
N TRP A 367 30.61 -1.06 -2.79
CA TRP A 367 31.95 -1.38 -3.31
C TRP A 367 33.04 -0.55 -2.64
N ALA A 368 32.81 0.76 -2.45
CA ALA A 368 33.76 1.63 -1.77
C ALA A 368 33.95 1.21 -0.30
N GLY A 369 32.87 0.93 0.41
CA GLY A 369 32.94 0.47 1.81
C GLY A 369 33.70 -0.84 1.94
N GLN A 370 33.48 -1.81 1.06
CA GLN A 370 34.20 -3.09 1.06
C GLN A 370 35.71 -2.93 0.75
N VAL A 371 36.09 -1.96 -0.10
CA VAL A 371 37.51 -1.70 -0.43
C VAL A 371 38.22 -1.01 0.74
N VAL A 372 37.50 -0.10 1.41
CA VAL A 372 38.09 0.66 2.52
C VAL A 372 38.17 -0.17 3.81
N GLY A 373 37.18 -1.05 4.05
CA GLY A 373 37.12 -1.82 5.30
C GLY A 373 37.27 -0.93 6.52
N ASP A 374 38.23 -1.31 7.39
CA ASP A 374 38.52 -0.58 8.63
C ASP A 374 39.64 0.48 8.48
N ALA A 375 40.16 0.68 7.25
CA ALA A 375 41.27 1.61 7.02
C ALA A 375 40.86 3.08 7.22
N ILE A 376 39.58 3.42 7.18
CA ILE A 376 39.03 4.75 7.43
C ILE A 376 37.77 4.62 8.28
N ASP A 377 37.82 5.18 9.48
CA ASP A 377 36.73 5.14 10.45
C ASP A 377 35.43 5.74 9.90
N ASN A 378 34.33 5.01 10.10
CA ASN A 378 32.99 5.44 9.67
C ASN A 378 32.93 5.91 8.21
N PHE A 379 33.65 5.22 7.32
CA PHE A 379 33.72 5.56 5.91
C PHE A 379 32.33 5.53 5.26
N GLN A 380 32.06 6.56 4.50
CA GLN A 380 30.89 6.63 3.61
C GLN A 380 31.32 7.33 2.33
N LEU A 381 30.97 6.78 1.17
CA LEU A 381 31.41 7.34 -0.12
C LEU A 381 31.04 8.81 -0.32
N LYS A 382 29.92 9.28 0.30
CA LYS A 382 29.56 10.71 0.30
C LYS A 382 30.61 11.61 0.98
N ARG A 383 31.42 11.07 1.93
CA ARG A 383 32.50 11.83 2.60
C ARG A 383 33.66 12.17 1.68
N VAL A 384 33.86 11.39 0.59
CA VAL A 384 34.82 11.71 -0.46
C VAL A 384 34.50 13.07 -1.07
N ARG A 385 33.23 13.31 -1.44
CA ARG A 385 32.78 14.58 -2.01
C ARG A 385 32.99 15.76 -1.06
N SER A 386 32.63 15.62 0.20
CA SER A 386 32.86 16.67 1.19
C SER A 386 34.34 16.85 1.53
N GLY A 387 35.14 15.79 1.43
CA GLY A 387 36.60 15.87 1.54
C GLY A 387 37.23 16.70 0.42
N VAL A 388 36.84 16.43 -0.84
CA VAL A 388 37.29 17.24 -1.98
C VAL A 388 36.84 18.70 -1.84
N GLU A 389 35.59 18.95 -1.43
CA GLU A 389 35.09 20.31 -1.14
C GLU A 389 35.96 21.04 -0.13
N THR A 390 36.32 20.35 0.97
CA THR A 390 37.16 20.91 2.05
C THR A 390 38.58 21.13 1.58
N LEU A 391 39.16 20.19 0.83
CA LEU A 391 40.51 20.34 0.25
C LEU A 391 40.61 21.58 -0.65
N LEU A 392 39.65 21.76 -1.54
CA LEU A 392 39.58 22.90 -2.47
C LEU A 392 39.38 24.21 -1.69
N ALA A 393 38.56 24.20 -0.63
CA ALA A 393 38.38 25.37 0.24
C ALA A 393 39.67 25.78 0.95
N ALA A 394 40.41 24.80 1.50
CA ALA A 394 41.70 25.02 2.15
C ALA A 394 42.75 25.62 1.19
N ASN A 395 42.65 25.31 -0.11
CA ASN A 395 43.50 25.82 -1.16
C ASN A 395 42.92 27.06 -1.88
N ARG A 396 42.04 27.80 -1.20
CA ARG A 396 41.52 29.11 -1.65
C ARG A 396 40.64 29.12 -2.93
N PHE A 397 40.18 27.96 -3.39
CA PHE A 397 39.17 27.95 -4.44
C PHE A 397 37.87 28.57 -3.94
N SER A 398 37.30 29.48 -4.68
CA SER A 398 36.07 30.16 -4.28
C SER A 398 34.89 29.20 -4.12
N ARG A 399 33.92 29.56 -3.32
CA ARG A 399 32.68 28.77 -3.12
C ARG A 399 31.97 28.53 -4.44
N GLU A 400 32.07 29.48 -5.36
CA GLU A 400 31.46 29.44 -6.68
C GLU A 400 32.10 28.33 -7.54
N ILE A 401 33.43 28.33 -7.68
CA ILE A 401 34.18 27.34 -8.45
C ILE A 401 33.89 25.92 -7.89
N ARG A 402 33.95 25.75 -6.55
CA ARG A 402 33.64 24.48 -5.91
C ARG A 402 32.18 24.06 -6.17
N GLY A 403 31.27 25.05 -6.14
CA GLY A 403 29.85 24.85 -6.46
C GLY A 403 29.66 24.40 -7.90
N HIS A 404 30.35 25.03 -8.86
CA HIS A 404 30.31 24.65 -10.27
C HIS A 404 30.97 23.30 -10.52
N LEU A 405 32.08 22.96 -9.86
CA LEU A 405 32.71 21.64 -9.98
C LEU A 405 31.81 20.51 -9.47
N GLN A 406 31.12 20.73 -8.37
CA GLN A 406 30.33 19.70 -7.72
C GLN A 406 28.81 19.86 -7.92
N SER A 407 28.35 20.80 -8.76
CA SER A 407 26.92 21.06 -9.00
C SER A 407 26.10 21.31 -7.73
N HIS A 408 26.58 22.19 -6.81
CA HIS A 408 25.84 22.56 -5.60
C HIS A 408 25.99 24.05 -5.24
N GLY A 409 25.06 24.56 -4.42
CA GLY A 409 25.12 25.95 -3.96
C GLY A 409 24.83 27.00 -5.02
N LEU A 410 24.51 26.60 -6.23
CA LEU A 410 24.17 27.49 -7.37
C LEU A 410 22.70 27.90 -7.29
N THR A 411 22.37 28.71 -6.28
CA THR A 411 21.01 29.21 -6.02
C THR A 411 21.02 30.74 -6.09
N GLY A 412 20.00 31.32 -6.66
CA GLY A 412 19.85 32.76 -6.81
C GLY A 412 19.54 33.15 -8.25
N VAL A 413 19.07 34.38 -8.44
CA VAL A 413 18.72 34.94 -9.76
C VAL A 413 19.96 35.07 -10.63
N GLN A 414 21.08 35.53 -10.02
CA GLN A 414 22.34 35.73 -10.74
C GLN A 414 22.88 34.45 -11.35
N ALA A 415 22.99 33.38 -10.56
CA ALA A 415 23.49 32.08 -11.04
C ALA A 415 22.55 31.37 -12.02
N ARG A 416 21.28 31.79 -12.10
CA ARG A 416 20.28 31.19 -13.00
C ARG A 416 20.15 31.91 -14.33
N HIS A 417 20.33 33.21 -14.34
CA HIS A 417 19.93 34.06 -15.46
C HIS A 417 21.04 34.94 -16.03
N TYR A 418 22.10 35.17 -15.27
CA TYR A 418 23.16 36.13 -15.66
C TYR A 418 24.55 35.50 -15.80
N ASP A 419 24.78 34.33 -15.19
CA ASP A 419 26.07 33.64 -15.24
C ASP A 419 26.07 32.62 -16.40
N GLY A 420 26.63 33.02 -17.52
CA GLY A 420 26.80 32.19 -18.72
C GLY A 420 28.19 31.57 -18.84
N HIS A 421 29.07 31.78 -17.86
CA HIS A 421 30.42 31.20 -17.85
C HIS A 421 30.38 29.71 -17.59
N ASP A 422 31.19 28.91 -18.30
CA ASP A 422 31.19 27.45 -18.19
C ASP A 422 32.10 26.90 -17.08
N TYR A 423 32.97 27.76 -16.54
CA TYR A 423 33.94 27.43 -15.49
C TYR A 423 34.84 26.24 -15.80
N MET A 424 35.06 25.91 -17.07
CA MET A 424 35.82 24.71 -17.46
C MET A 424 37.29 24.81 -17.12
N VAL A 425 37.88 26.01 -17.19
CA VAL A 425 39.27 26.26 -16.83
C VAL A 425 39.46 26.12 -15.35
N GLU A 426 38.66 26.79 -14.55
CA GLU A 426 38.73 26.79 -13.10
C GLU A 426 38.40 25.39 -12.47
N LYS A 427 37.46 24.67 -13.08
CA LYS A 427 37.18 23.27 -12.70
C LYS A 427 38.38 22.36 -12.98
N ARG A 428 39.09 22.60 -14.11
CA ARG A 428 40.30 21.88 -14.47
C ARG A 428 41.41 22.11 -13.46
N GLU A 429 41.68 23.36 -13.12
CA GLU A 429 42.67 23.76 -12.11
C GLU A 429 42.36 23.11 -10.74
N ALA A 430 41.08 23.08 -10.33
CA ALA A 430 40.65 22.45 -9.10
C ALA A 430 40.88 20.93 -9.11
N LEU A 431 40.66 20.27 -10.25
CA LEU A 431 40.96 18.83 -10.41
C LEU A 431 42.45 18.55 -10.50
N GLU A 432 43.24 19.44 -11.07
CA GLU A 432 44.72 19.34 -11.10
C GLU A 432 45.31 19.45 -9.69
N LEU A 433 44.77 20.37 -8.86
CA LEU A 433 45.15 20.40 -7.46
C LEU A 433 44.82 19.04 -6.79
N LEU A 434 43.58 18.54 -6.93
CA LEU A 434 43.19 17.27 -6.36
C LEU A 434 44.14 16.14 -6.81
N ALA A 435 44.46 16.07 -8.10
CA ALA A 435 45.35 15.04 -8.65
C ALA A 435 46.76 15.13 -8.04
N ARG A 436 47.31 16.34 -7.90
CA ARG A 436 48.62 16.59 -7.28
C ARG A 436 48.63 16.15 -5.81
N GLU A 437 47.64 16.53 -5.05
CA GLU A 437 47.51 16.16 -3.64
C GLU A 437 47.35 14.64 -3.43
N LEU A 438 46.74 13.94 -4.38
CA LEU A 438 46.66 12.49 -4.38
C LEU A 438 47.99 11.80 -4.83
N GLY A 439 49.05 12.54 -5.13
CA GLY A 439 50.33 12.04 -5.58
C GLY A 439 50.33 11.58 -7.03
N GLN A 440 49.49 12.19 -7.90
CA GLN A 440 49.53 11.98 -9.33
C GLN A 440 50.41 13.08 -9.97
N GLU A 441 51.42 12.68 -10.74
CA GLU A 441 52.18 13.65 -11.52
C GLU A 441 51.28 14.29 -12.58
N PRO A 442 51.28 15.65 -12.71
CA PRO A 442 50.63 16.31 -13.83
C PRO A 442 51.25 15.81 -15.14
N ALA A 443 50.42 15.46 -16.11
CA ALA A 443 50.93 15.18 -17.46
C ALA A 443 51.71 16.37 -17.92
N ARG A 444 53.04 16.22 -18.16
CA ARG A 444 53.88 17.25 -18.76
C ARG A 444 53.18 17.74 -20.01
N SER A 445 52.71 18.99 -20.03
CA SER A 445 52.28 19.66 -21.24
C SER A 445 53.49 19.67 -22.17
N LYS A 446 53.37 19.11 -23.38
CA LYS A 446 54.36 19.39 -24.45
C LYS A 446 54.23 20.90 -24.76
N ALA A 447 54.96 21.71 -24.01
CA ALA A 447 55.15 23.09 -24.37
C ALA A 447 55.79 23.09 -25.75
N GLY A 448 55.02 23.55 -26.73
CA GLY A 448 55.54 23.77 -28.07
C GLY A 448 56.75 24.70 -27.98
N LYS A 449 57.92 24.24 -28.48
CA LYS A 449 59.08 25.11 -28.67
C LYS A 449 58.65 26.35 -29.42
N PRO A 450 59.00 27.56 -28.94
CA PRO A 450 58.76 28.76 -29.71
C PRO A 450 59.51 28.65 -31.04
N ARG A 451 58.79 28.82 -32.14
CA ARG A 451 59.39 28.95 -33.48
C ARG A 451 60.17 30.26 -33.47
N ALA A 452 61.50 30.16 -33.69
CA ALA A 452 62.36 31.33 -33.88
C ALA A 452 61.88 32.17 -35.11
N PRO A 453 61.88 33.49 -35.01
CA PRO A 453 61.55 34.33 -36.15
C PRO A 453 62.65 34.24 -37.19
N ARG A 454 62.22 34.14 -38.46
CA ARG A 454 63.05 34.44 -39.61
C ARG A 454 62.97 35.92 -39.94
#